data_096c4405ab3534242c24c585bfc6ee95
#
_entry.id   096c4405ab3534242c24c585bfc6ee95
#
_cell.length_a   1.000
_cell.length_b   1.000
_cell.length_c   1.000
_cell.angle_alpha   90.00
_cell.angle_beta   90.00
_cell.angle_gamma   90.00
#
_symmetry.space_group_name_H-M   'P 1'
#
loop_
_entity.id
_entity.type
_entity.pdbx_description
1 polymer ?
#
loop_
_entity_poly.entity_id
_entity_poly.type
_entity_poly.pdbx_seq_one_letter_code
_entity_poly.pdbx_strand_id
1 'polypeptide(L)'
;MQQENPVLVLDDDLDDQEMIREAAEKLDIRNEFIFFKTGDELINHLHETSVSPFFILCDVNLSGSNGFEVRIKLMEDETVRYKSVPFIFWSNHASEKQIRHAYDLPAQGFFFKSNKFEDLCETLATIVAYWKHSQHPKRL
;
A
#
# COMPACT_ATOMS: atom_id res chain seq x y z
N MET A 1 16.48 -7.02 -6.46
CA MET A 1 15.81 -6.24 -7.50
C MET A 1 14.49 -5.74 -6.98
N GLN A 2 14.03 -4.58 -7.47
CA GLN A 2 12.82 -3.94 -6.95
C GLN A 2 11.58 -4.84 -7.00
N GLN A 3 11.45 -5.64 -8.07
CA GLN A 3 10.28 -6.51 -8.25
C GLN A 3 10.25 -7.67 -7.26
N GLU A 4 11.32 -7.90 -6.52
CA GLU A 4 11.37 -8.91 -5.46
C GLU A 4 11.23 -8.30 -4.08
N ASN A 5 11.20 -6.98 -3.99
CA ASN A 5 11.01 -6.31 -2.72
C ASN A 5 9.58 -6.55 -2.21
N PRO A 6 9.35 -6.50 -0.91
CA PRO A 6 8.04 -6.84 -0.36
C PRO A 6 6.98 -5.79 -0.67
N VAL A 7 5.75 -6.25 -0.78
CA VAL A 7 4.57 -5.39 -0.80
C VAL A 7 4.10 -5.25 0.65
N LEU A 8 3.97 -4.02 1.12
CA LEU A 8 3.48 -3.75 2.46
C LEU A 8 2.00 -3.37 2.39
N VAL A 9 1.19 -3.98 3.24
CA VAL A 9 -0.25 -3.75 3.25
C VAL A 9 -0.68 -3.31 4.64
N LEU A 10 -1.24 -2.11 4.72
CA LEU A 10 -1.81 -1.60 5.97
C LEU A 10 -3.33 -1.69 5.88
N ASP A 11 -3.90 -2.64 6.58
CA ASP A 11 -5.33 -2.92 6.57
C ASP A 11 -5.66 -3.68 7.84
N ASP A 12 -6.58 -3.15 8.65
CA ASP A 12 -6.92 -3.76 9.92
C ASP A 12 -7.99 -4.85 9.83
N ASP A 13 -8.55 -5.08 8.64
CA ASP A 13 -9.55 -6.10 8.41
C ASP A 13 -8.89 -7.41 7.98
N LEU A 14 -9.03 -8.45 8.79
CA LEU A 14 -8.39 -9.73 8.52
C LEU A 14 -8.95 -10.42 7.26
N ASP A 15 -10.23 -10.22 6.96
CA ASP A 15 -10.82 -10.80 5.76
C ASP A 15 -10.23 -10.14 4.51
N ASP A 16 -10.03 -8.82 4.54
CA ASP A 16 -9.39 -8.10 3.44
C ASP A 16 -7.95 -8.58 3.25
N GLN A 17 -7.22 -8.75 4.35
CA GLN A 17 -5.84 -9.27 4.27
C GLN A 17 -5.81 -10.64 3.62
N GLU A 18 -6.74 -11.52 4.00
CA GLU A 18 -6.80 -12.86 3.45
C GLU A 18 -7.13 -12.86 1.97
N MET A 19 -8.05 -12.01 1.54
CA MET A 19 -8.39 -11.87 0.12
C MET A 19 -7.19 -11.41 -0.70
N ILE A 20 -6.44 -10.45 -0.18
CA ILE A 20 -5.23 -9.96 -0.86
C ILE A 20 -4.20 -11.07 -0.95
N ARG A 21 -4.02 -11.83 0.13
CA ARG A 21 -3.08 -12.95 0.14
C ARG A 21 -3.44 -14.00 -0.89
N GLU A 22 -4.72 -14.37 -0.95
CA GLU A 22 -5.21 -15.34 -1.95
C GLU A 22 -5.04 -14.83 -3.38
N ALA A 23 -5.29 -13.53 -3.60
CA ALA A 23 -5.11 -12.93 -4.91
C ALA A 23 -3.65 -12.98 -5.35
N ALA A 24 -2.73 -12.68 -4.43
CA ALA A 24 -1.30 -12.74 -4.72
C ALA A 24 -0.87 -14.15 -5.11
N GLU A 25 -1.39 -15.16 -4.40
CA GLU A 25 -1.12 -16.56 -4.73
C GLU A 25 -1.65 -16.93 -6.10
N LYS A 26 -2.90 -16.58 -6.37
CA LYS A 26 -3.53 -16.90 -7.66
C LYS A 26 -2.79 -16.26 -8.83
N LEU A 27 -2.30 -15.05 -8.64
CA LEU A 27 -1.57 -14.31 -9.67
C LEU A 27 -0.09 -14.71 -9.76
N ASP A 28 0.34 -15.62 -8.90
CA ASP A 28 1.73 -16.06 -8.83
C ASP A 28 2.69 -14.87 -8.66
N ILE A 29 2.30 -13.94 -7.79
CA ILE A 29 3.15 -12.80 -7.45
C ILE A 29 4.20 -13.28 -6.46
N ARG A 30 5.47 -13.16 -6.83
CA ARG A 30 6.58 -13.68 -6.02
C ARG A 30 6.99 -12.78 -4.88
N ASN A 31 6.62 -11.52 -4.93
CA ASN A 31 6.94 -10.59 -3.85
C ASN A 31 6.26 -11.04 -2.56
N GLU A 32 6.99 -10.97 -1.46
CA GLU A 32 6.41 -11.22 -0.14
C GLU A 32 5.40 -10.13 0.17
N PHE A 33 4.26 -10.50 0.76
CA PHE A 33 3.27 -9.54 1.24
C PHE A 33 3.35 -9.51 2.76
N ILE A 34 3.62 -8.34 3.31
CA ILE A 34 3.73 -8.14 4.76
C ILE A 34 2.56 -7.27 5.20
N PHE A 35 1.79 -7.75 6.17
CA PHE A 35 0.55 -7.11 6.59
C PHE A 35 0.72 -6.42 7.93
N PHE A 36 0.14 -5.22 8.05
CA PHE A 36 0.13 -4.43 9.27
C PHE A 36 -1.30 -4.02 9.59
N LYS A 37 -1.62 -3.97 10.88
CA LYS A 37 -2.94 -3.55 11.34
C LYS A 37 -3.00 -2.08 11.70
N THR A 38 -1.89 -1.49 12.09
CA THR A 38 -1.82 -0.09 12.53
C THR A 38 -0.74 0.68 11.78
N GLY A 39 -0.94 1.99 11.69
CA GLY A 39 0.06 2.86 11.08
C GLY A 39 1.39 2.82 11.81
N ASP A 40 1.35 2.72 13.14
CA ASP A 40 2.58 2.65 13.94
C ASP A 40 3.41 1.42 13.61
N GLU A 41 2.75 0.28 13.40
CA GLU A 41 3.46 -0.94 13.01
C GLU A 41 4.16 -0.78 11.66
N LEU A 42 3.46 -0.17 10.69
CA LEU A 42 4.04 0.09 9.37
C LEU A 42 5.24 1.03 9.48
N ILE A 43 5.06 2.14 10.20
CA ILE A 43 6.11 3.14 10.34
C ILE A 43 7.34 2.54 11.03
N ASN A 44 7.13 1.78 12.09
CA ASN A 44 8.24 1.11 12.80
C ASN A 44 8.97 0.14 11.88
N HIS A 45 8.23 -0.62 11.07
CA HIS A 45 8.84 -1.53 10.12
C HIS A 45 9.74 -0.78 9.13
N LEU A 46 9.25 0.34 8.60
CA LEU A 46 10.03 1.14 7.65
C LEU A 46 11.29 1.72 8.26
N HIS A 47 11.27 2.07 9.56
CA HIS A 47 12.47 2.52 10.24
C HIS A 47 13.49 1.41 10.46
N GLU A 48 13.02 0.18 10.69
CA GLU A 48 13.89 -0.94 11.03
C GLU A 48 14.46 -1.66 9.83
N THR A 49 13.72 -1.70 8.72
CA THR A 49 14.12 -2.49 7.57
C THR A 49 15.17 -1.77 6.73
N SER A 50 16.10 -2.54 6.17
CA SER A 50 17.03 -2.03 5.17
C SER A 50 16.48 -2.24 3.76
N VAL A 51 15.36 -2.97 3.62
CA VAL A 51 14.77 -3.33 2.33
C VAL A 51 13.62 -2.39 2.03
N SER A 52 13.70 -1.67 0.94
CA SER A 52 12.62 -0.79 0.50
C SER A 52 11.47 -1.61 -0.09
N PRO A 53 10.22 -1.21 0.17
CA PRO A 53 9.07 -1.95 -0.38
C PRO A 53 8.95 -1.79 -1.90
N PHE A 54 8.31 -2.76 -2.52
CA PHE A 54 7.92 -2.67 -3.91
C PHE A 54 6.82 -1.61 -4.07
N PHE A 55 5.81 -1.67 -3.22
CA PHE A 55 4.83 -0.59 -3.01
C PHE A 55 4.11 -0.82 -1.70
N ILE A 56 3.35 0.19 -1.27
CA ILE A 56 2.55 0.12 -0.04
C ILE A 56 1.08 0.28 -0.43
N LEU A 57 0.24 -0.65 0.01
CA LEU A 57 -1.22 -0.52 -0.07
C LEU A 57 -1.73 -0.12 1.30
N CYS A 58 -2.51 0.95 1.36
CA CYS A 58 -3.01 1.46 2.63
C CYS A 58 -4.50 1.73 2.57
N ASP A 59 -5.25 1.11 3.47
CA ASP A 59 -6.67 1.43 3.63
C ASP A 59 -6.82 2.85 4.16
N VAL A 60 -7.82 3.55 3.66
CA VAL A 60 -8.15 4.89 4.15
C VAL A 60 -8.78 4.79 5.55
N ASN A 61 -9.66 3.82 5.74
CA ASN A 61 -10.45 3.70 6.98
C ASN A 61 -9.84 2.64 7.89
N LEU A 62 -9.11 3.10 8.90
CA LEU A 62 -8.47 2.22 9.88
C LEU A 62 -9.09 2.45 11.25
N SER A 63 -9.04 1.43 12.11
CA SER A 63 -9.50 1.57 13.50
C SER A 63 -8.57 2.54 14.23
N GLY A 64 -9.16 3.57 14.83
CA GLY A 64 -8.42 4.54 15.64
C GLY A 64 -7.62 5.57 14.87
N SER A 65 -7.55 5.47 13.54
CA SER A 65 -6.87 6.47 12.70
C SER A 65 -7.33 6.30 11.25
N ASN A 66 -6.72 7.05 10.35
CA ASN A 66 -7.00 6.87 8.94
C ASN A 66 -5.70 6.87 8.13
N GLY A 67 -5.80 6.37 6.91
CA GLY A 67 -4.63 6.24 6.04
C GLY A 67 -4.00 7.57 5.65
N PHE A 68 -4.78 8.64 5.64
CA PHE A 68 -4.25 9.97 5.31
C PHE A 68 -3.27 10.44 6.38
N GLU A 69 -3.59 10.20 7.65
CA GLU A 69 -2.70 10.56 8.76
C GLU A 69 -1.38 9.79 8.68
N VAL A 70 -1.47 8.51 8.32
CA VAL A 70 -0.27 7.68 8.14
C VAL A 70 0.61 8.26 7.03
N ARG A 71 -0.02 8.63 5.90
CA ARG A 71 0.72 9.19 4.77
C ARG A 71 1.42 10.49 5.15
N ILE A 72 0.73 11.36 5.87
CA ILE A 72 1.31 12.62 6.32
C ILE A 72 2.53 12.38 7.21
N LYS A 73 2.42 11.47 8.16
CA LYS A 73 3.55 11.15 9.04
C LYS A 73 4.76 10.63 8.27
N LEU A 74 4.53 9.78 7.28
CA LEU A 74 5.61 9.22 6.47
C LEU A 74 6.30 10.28 5.62
N MET A 75 5.53 11.23 5.10
CA MET A 75 6.08 12.31 4.30
C MET A 75 6.93 13.28 5.10
N GLU A 76 6.54 13.51 6.35
CA GLU A 76 7.26 14.43 7.22
C GLU A 76 8.53 13.81 7.81
N ASP A 77 8.72 12.52 7.66
CA ASP A 77 9.85 11.79 8.23
C ASP A 77 10.92 11.59 7.16
N GLU A 78 11.96 12.39 7.23
CA GLU A 78 13.04 12.36 6.23
C GLU A 78 13.72 11.00 6.10
N THR A 79 13.73 10.22 7.17
CA THR A 79 14.43 8.92 7.15
C THR A 79 13.67 7.85 6.39
N VAL A 80 12.35 7.99 6.24
CA VAL A 80 11.53 6.97 5.57
C VAL A 80 10.73 7.48 4.39
N ARG A 81 10.73 8.79 4.12
CA ARG A 81 9.84 9.34 3.09
C ARG A 81 10.02 8.67 1.72
N TYR A 82 11.24 8.41 1.31
CA TYR A 82 11.48 7.78 0.00
C TYR A 82 11.27 6.26 0.02
N LYS A 83 11.41 5.62 1.18
CA LYS A 83 11.02 4.22 1.35
C LYS A 83 9.50 4.05 1.30
N SER A 84 8.76 5.10 1.60
CA SER A 84 7.30 5.04 1.69
C SER A 84 6.61 5.23 0.34
N VAL A 85 7.34 5.32 -0.75
CA VAL A 85 6.77 5.41 -2.09
C VAL A 85 7.19 4.22 -2.91
N PRO A 86 6.34 3.68 -3.77
CA PRO A 86 4.96 4.13 -4.07
C PRO A 86 4.00 3.85 -2.94
N PHE A 87 3.18 4.85 -2.59
CA PHE A 87 2.14 4.73 -1.56
C PHE A 87 0.79 4.83 -2.25
N ILE A 88 -0.03 3.80 -2.09
CA ILE A 88 -1.29 3.65 -2.84
C ILE A 88 -2.42 3.44 -1.84
N PHE A 89 -3.45 4.28 -1.92
CA PHE A 89 -4.65 4.08 -1.12
C PHE A 89 -5.54 3.03 -1.77
N TRP A 90 -6.14 2.19 -0.92
CA TRP A 90 -7.02 1.12 -1.36
C TRP A 90 -8.15 0.98 -0.36
N SER A 91 -9.37 1.35 -0.75
CA SER A 91 -10.51 1.44 0.17
C SER A 91 -11.76 0.78 -0.41
N ASN A 92 -12.64 0.28 0.47
CA ASN A 92 -13.92 -0.27 0.04
C ASN A 92 -14.83 0.81 -0.55
N HIS A 93 -14.78 2.01 0.02
CA HIS A 93 -15.53 3.14 -0.49
C HIS A 93 -14.89 4.43 -0.01
N ALA A 94 -15.12 5.50 -0.76
CA ALA A 94 -14.64 6.82 -0.39
C ALA A 94 -15.53 7.87 -1.03
N SER A 95 -15.71 8.99 -0.32
CA SER A 95 -16.41 10.13 -0.86
C SER A 95 -15.53 10.88 -1.86
N GLU A 96 -16.16 11.73 -2.67
CA GLU A 96 -15.40 12.62 -3.56
C GLU A 96 -14.41 13.48 -2.79
N LYS A 97 -14.80 13.95 -1.62
CA LYS A 97 -13.94 14.75 -0.75
C LYS A 97 -12.72 13.97 -0.29
N GLN A 98 -12.92 12.70 0.09
CA GLN A 98 -11.80 11.85 0.50
C GLN A 98 -10.85 11.57 -0.67
N ILE A 99 -11.38 11.33 -1.85
CA ILE A 99 -10.56 11.09 -3.04
C ILE A 99 -9.73 12.34 -3.36
N ARG A 100 -10.35 13.52 -3.31
CA ARG A 100 -9.61 14.77 -3.53
C ARG A 100 -8.51 14.96 -2.50
N HIS A 101 -8.80 14.66 -1.23
CA HIS A 101 -7.81 14.76 -0.18
C HIS A 101 -6.63 13.83 -0.43
N ALA A 102 -6.90 12.62 -0.92
CA ALA A 102 -5.84 11.68 -1.25
C ALA A 102 -4.89 12.24 -2.32
N TYR A 103 -5.42 12.95 -3.30
CA TYR A 103 -4.60 13.55 -4.36
C TYR A 103 -3.90 14.83 -3.93
N ASP A 104 -4.34 15.45 -2.84
CA ASP A 104 -3.61 16.58 -2.23
C ASP A 104 -2.36 16.09 -1.47
N LEU A 105 -2.35 14.82 -1.10
CA LEU A 105 -1.17 14.19 -0.52
C LEU A 105 -0.34 13.54 -1.63
N PRO A 106 0.97 13.46 -1.52
CA PRO A 106 1.76 12.75 -2.54
C PRO A 106 1.57 11.25 -2.41
N ALA A 107 0.44 10.77 -2.90
CA ALA A 107 0.15 9.35 -3.07
C ALA A 107 0.21 9.03 -4.55
N GLN A 108 0.53 7.78 -4.87
CA GLN A 108 0.76 7.35 -6.23
C GLN A 108 -0.44 6.63 -6.84
N GLY A 109 -1.53 6.57 -6.11
CA GLY A 109 -2.76 6.01 -6.65
C GLY A 109 -3.85 5.88 -5.60
N PHE A 110 -5.07 5.68 -6.08
CA PHE A 110 -6.25 5.43 -5.24
C PHE A 110 -7.13 4.42 -5.96
N PHE A 111 -7.36 3.28 -5.34
CA PHE A 111 -8.16 2.20 -5.92
C PHE A 111 -9.27 1.82 -4.97
N PHE A 112 -10.39 1.34 -5.52
CA PHE A 112 -11.45 0.76 -4.72
C PHE A 112 -11.22 -0.74 -4.57
N LYS A 113 -11.40 -1.25 -3.37
CA LYS A 113 -11.44 -2.68 -3.13
C LYS A 113 -12.78 -3.21 -3.64
N SER A 114 -12.76 -4.35 -4.31
CA SER A 114 -13.98 -5.00 -4.74
C SER A 114 -14.31 -6.16 -3.80
N ASN A 115 -15.59 -6.42 -3.62
CA ASN A 115 -16.05 -7.61 -2.90
C ASN A 115 -15.90 -8.87 -3.76
N LYS A 116 -15.71 -8.68 -5.06
CA LYS A 116 -15.53 -9.80 -5.99
C LYS A 116 -14.06 -10.12 -6.11
N PHE A 117 -13.71 -11.34 -5.83
CA PHE A 117 -12.32 -11.78 -5.84
C PHE A 117 -11.65 -11.55 -7.20
N GLU A 118 -12.37 -11.81 -8.28
CA GLU A 118 -11.82 -11.63 -9.63
C GLU A 118 -11.46 -10.18 -9.91
N ASP A 119 -12.30 -9.23 -9.47
CA ASP A 119 -12.02 -7.81 -9.64
C ASP A 119 -10.83 -7.39 -8.79
N LEU A 120 -10.72 -7.93 -7.59
CA LEU A 120 -9.58 -7.67 -6.71
C LEU A 120 -8.29 -8.14 -7.37
N CYS A 121 -8.32 -9.34 -7.96
CA CYS A 121 -7.16 -9.87 -8.69
C CYS A 121 -6.77 -8.97 -9.84
N GLU A 122 -7.74 -8.49 -10.60
CA GLU A 122 -7.47 -7.62 -11.74
C GLU A 122 -6.82 -6.30 -11.30
N THR A 123 -7.34 -5.70 -10.25
CA THR A 123 -6.78 -4.47 -9.70
C THR A 123 -5.35 -4.69 -9.21
N LEU A 124 -5.14 -5.75 -8.45
CA LEU A 124 -3.80 -6.05 -7.93
C LEU A 124 -2.81 -6.33 -9.06
N ALA A 125 -3.23 -7.08 -10.08
CA ALA A 125 -2.40 -7.35 -11.24
C ALA A 125 -1.99 -6.06 -11.95
N THR A 126 -2.92 -5.13 -12.07
CA THR A 126 -2.66 -3.83 -12.71
C THR A 126 -1.61 -3.03 -11.94
N ILE A 127 -1.74 -2.98 -10.62
CA ILE A 127 -0.78 -2.26 -9.76
C ILE A 127 0.61 -2.89 -9.89
N VAL A 128 0.68 -4.20 -9.79
CA VAL A 128 1.96 -4.92 -9.89
C VAL A 128 2.60 -4.68 -11.24
N ALA A 129 1.83 -4.80 -12.33
CA ALA A 129 2.36 -4.61 -13.69
C ALA A 129 2.91 -3.18 -13.86
N TYR A 130 2.17 -2.19 -13.38
CA TYR A 130 2.61 -0.80 -13.48
C TYR A 130 3.96 -0.60 -12.78
N TRP A 131 4.08 -1.07 -11.54
CA TRP A 131 5.29 -0.82 -10.74
C TRP A 131 6.47 -1.72 -11.12
N LYS A 132 6.24 -2.80 -11.85
CA LYS A 132 7.34 -3.54 -12.48
C LYS A 132 8.04 -2.72 -13.54
N HIS A 133 7.31 -1.84 -14.22
CA HIS A 133 7.85 -1.02 -15.30
C HIS A 133 8.22 0.39 -14.87
N SER A 134 7.63 0.88 -13.80
CA SER A 134 7.89 2.24 -13.32
C SER A 134 9.12 2.26 -12.42
N GLN A 135 9.85 3.36 -12.45
CA GLN A 135 11.05 3.51 -11.63
C GLN A 135 10.66 3.95 -10.22
N HIS A 136 11.30 3.32 -9.24
CA HIS A 136 11.18 3.73 -7.84
C HIS A 136 12.21 4.83 -7.55
N PRO A 137 11.93 5.69 -6.54
CA PRO A 137 12.93 6.69 -6.16
C PRO A 137 14.19 6.00 -5.64
N LYS A 138 15.35 6.57 -5.97
CA LYS A 138 16.60 6.05 -5.42
C LYS A 138 16.69 6.41 -3.94
N ARG A 139 17.17 5.46 -3.16
CA ARG A 139 17.40 5.66 -1.72
C ARG A 139 18.83 6.14 -1.55
N LEU A 140 18.91 7.33 -0.99
CA LEU A 140 20.21 7.94 -0.78
C LEU A 140 20.62 7.80 0.68
#